data_47ec3bee3348d1ef12e59242e7709222
#
_entry.id   47ec3bee3348d1ef12e59242e7709222
#
_cell.length_a   1.000
_cell.length_b   1.000
_cell.length_c   1.000
_cell.angle_alpha   90.00
_cell.angle_beta   90.00
_cell.angle_gamma   90.00
#
_symmetry.space_group_name_H-M   'P 1'
#
loop_
_entity.id
_entity.type
_entity.pdbx_description
1 polymer ?
#
loop_
_entity_poly.entity_id
_entity_poly.type
_entity_poly.pdbx_seq_one_letter_code
_entity_poly.pdbx_strand_id
1 'polypeptide(L)'
;MIHSRCRSTVWLAPFLSFLVAATSLCAQSKPFDHVVVVPVANMYSSATEDSDVVSQAILSTNIVTLEAQGDWMKIRTPDQYPGWIRAADLQTTTGPGGYAGSGIVVQVESMFANLYRETDVTVHRPLMTVPFETRLEVIEEAKDEDGRWLKVRLPDGRSAWVQRGDVTFDPKTLTIAESIVLGRRFLGVPYLWGGRSTYGYDCSGFTQMLVRSRGINMPRDADLQAAWEGVVPVERKELQAGDLLFFGGSPTNITHTAMYIGNGEFIHATVHDHPIVQISRLDDQPWTRILVACRRVK
;
A
#
# COMPACT_ATOMS: atom_id res chain seq x y z
N MET A 1 92.59 28.38 -3.30
CA MET A 1 91.32 28.61 -4.02
C MET A 1 90.77 27.29 -4.43
N ILE A 2 89.86 26.75 -3.62
CA ILE A 2 89.27 25.41 -3.87
C ILE A 2 87.76 25.59 -3.75
N HIS A 3 87.04 25.41 -4.85
CA HIS A 3 85.54 25.42 -4.90
C HIS A 3 84.98 24.08 -4.48
N SER A 4 84.26 24.05 -3.39
CA SER A 4 83.44 22.89 -2.98
C SER A 4 82.06 23.01 -3.59
N ARG A 5 81.67 22.06 -4.42
CA ARG A 5 80.29 21.90 -4.93
C ARG A 5 79.49 20.97 -4.01
N CYS A 6 78.47 21.52 -3.38
CA CYS A 6 77.46 20.77 -2.62
C CYS A 6 76.49 20.13 -3.60
N ARG A 7 76.33 18.79 -3.58
CA ARG A 7 75.33 18.07 -4.31
C ARG A 7 74.12 17.78 -3.38
N SER A 8 72.98 18.37 -3.69
CA SER A 8 71.74 18.14 -3.02
C SER A 8 71.11 16.86 -3.58
N THR A 9 70.98 15.83 -2.75
CA THR A 9 70.29 14.59 -3.09
C THR A 9 68.81 14.76 -2.73
N VAL A 10 67.92 14.76 -3.77
CA VAL A 10 66.49 14.78 -3.58
C VAL A 10 66.01 13.37 -3.44
N TRP A 11 65.41 13.04 -2.29
CA TRP A 11 64.72 11.79 -2.05
C TRP A 11 63.28 11.91 -2.51
N LEU A 12 62.90 11.17 -3.56
CA LEU A 12 61.51 10.97 -3.96
C LEU A 12 60.93 9.82 -3.10
N ALA A 13 59.97 10.14 -2.22
CA ALA A 13 59.15 9.16 -1.55
C ALA A 13 57.96 8.72 -2.47
N PRO A 14 57.67 7.43 -2.63
CA PRO A 14 56.52 7.00 -3.40
C PRO A 14 55.25 7.23 -2.57
N PHE A 15 54.33 8.04 -3.10
CA PHE A 15 52.95 8.13 -2.60
C PHE A 15 52.19 6.83 -2.94
N LEU A 16 51.94 5.98 -1.93
CA LEU A 16 51.09 4.84 -2.06
C LEU A 16 49.65 5.29 -1.90
N SER A 17 48.92 5.48 -3.01
CA SER A 17 47.49 5.77 -3.02
C SER A 17 46.71 4.52 -2.64
N PHE A 18 46.22 4.47 -1.40
CA PHE A 18 45.22 3.47 -0.98
C PHE A 18 43.88 3.81 -1.63
N LEU A 19 43.52 3.05 -2.65
CA LEU A 19 42.18 3.03 -3.21
C LEU A 19 41.27 2.28 -2.24
N VAL A 20 40.53 3.01 -1.40
CA VAL A 20 39.46 2.41 -0.56
C VAL A 20 38.28 2.16 -1.49
N ALA A 21 38.14 0.93 -1.95
CA ALA A 21 36.94 0.48 -2.62
C ALA A 21 35.78 0.45 -1.60
N ALA A 22 34.92 1.48 -1.66
CA ALA A 22 33.67 1.47 -0.94
C ALA A 22 32.75 0.43 -1.58
N THR A 23 32.75 -0.79 -1.03
CA THR A 23 31.74 -1.80 -1.33
C THR A 23 30.43 -1.31 -0.71
N SER A 24 29.54 -0.73 -1.55
CA SER A 24 28.16 -0.52 -1.20
C SER A 24 27.54 -1.89 -0.90
N LEU A 25 27.38 -2.22 0.38
CA LEU A 25 26.53 -3.34 0.81
C LEU A 25 25.10 -2.90 0.44
N CYS A 26 24.65 -3.35 -0.74
CA CYS A 26 23.24 -3.35 -1.06
C CYS A 26 22.59 -4.32 -0.05
N ALA A 27 21.93 -3.80 0.97
CA ALA A 27 21.19 -4.60 1.93
C ALA A 27 20.12 -5.36 1.11
N GLN A 28 20.36 -6.65 0.87
CA GLN A 28 19.35 -7.51 0.23
C GLN A 28 18.13 -7.51 1.13
N SER A 29 17.01 -7.01 0.61
CA SER A 29 15.74 -7.08 1.32
C SER A 29 15.42 -8.54 1.62
N LYS A 30 15.11 -8.84 2.88
CA LYS A 30 14.69 -10.20 3.30
C LYS A 30 13.54 -10.63 2.37
N PRO A 31 13.59 -11.84 1.76
CA PRO A 31 12.50 -12.33 0.92
C PRO A 31 11.20 -12.48 1.73
N PHE A 32 10.06 -12.44 1.05
CA PHE A 32 8.78 -12.77 1.66
C PHE A 32 8.82 -14.20 2.21
N ASP A 33 8.32 -14.38 3.43
CA ASP A 33 8.33 -15.67 4.12
C ASP A 33 6.93 -16.15 4.52
N HIS A 34 5.94 -15.26 4.53
CA HIS A 34 4.53 -15.57 4.76
C HIS A 34 3.62 -14.81 3.83
N VAL A 35 2.37 -15.26 3.76
CA VAL A 35 1.27 -14.64 3.01
C VAL A 35 0.01 -14.62 3.85
N VAL A 36 -0.80 -13.59 3.73
CA VAL A 36 -2.10 -13.45 4.41
C VAL A 36 -3.13 -14.39 3.78
N VAL A 37 -3.84 -15.18 4.61
CA VAL A 37 -4.82 -16.21 4.19
C VAL A 37 -6.27 -15.88 4.51
N VAL A 38 -6.53 -14.77 5.18
CA VAL A 38 -7.88 -14.27 5.47
C VAL A 38 -8.21 -13.07 4.58
N PRO A 39 -9.50 -12.76 4.32
CA PRO A 39 -9.87 -11.65 3.44
C PRO A 39 -9.24 -10.31 3.85
N VAL A 40 -9.26 -10.00 5.15
CA VAL A 40 -8.61 -8.83 5.75
C VAL A 40 -8.11 -9.20 7.13
N ALA A 41 -6.84 -8.98 7.40
CA ALA A 41 -6.22 -9.14 8.71
C ALA A 41 -5.86 -7.77 9.27
N ASN A 42 -6.25 -7.47 10.51
CA ASN A 42 -5.84 -6.26 11.20
C ASN A 42 -4.36 -6.36 11.61
N MET A 43 -3.67 -5.25 11.49
CA MET A 43 -2.31 -5.06 12.00
C MET A 43 -2.37 -4.15 13.23
N TYR A 44 -1.77 -4.58 14.31
CA TYR A 44 -1.84 -3.93 15.62
C TYR A 44 -0.50 -3.29 16.01
N SER A 45 -0.54 -2.27 16.87
CA SER A 45 0.67 -1.61 17.38
C SER A 45 1.49 -2.49 18.32
N SER A 46 0.86 -3.47 18.99
CA SER A 46 1.49 -4.47 19.84
C SER A 46 0.81 -5.84 19.72
N ALA A 47 1.40 -6.90 20.30
CA ALA A 47 0.93 -8.29 20.19
C ALA A 47 -0.32 -8.55 21.08
N THR A 48 -1.37 -7.76 20.90
CA THR A 48 -2.69 -7.90 21.55
C THR A 48 -3.78 -7.19 20.75
N GLU A 49 -5.01 -7.73 20.78
CA GLU A 49 -6.18 -7.09 20.18
C GLU A 49 -6.66 -5.84 20.94
N ASP A 50 -6.20 -5.66 22.17
CA ASP A 50 -6.49 -4.47 22.99
C ASP A 50 -5.65 -3.25 22.58
N SER A 51 -4.70 -3.41 21.65
CA SER A 51 -3.89 -2.31 21.13
C SER A 51 -4.50 -1.69 19.87
N ASP A 52 -3.98 -0.50 19.50
CA ASP A 52 -4.46 0.21 18.32
C ASP A 52 -4.27 -0.62 17.03
N VAL A 53 -5.32 -0.64 16.19
CA VAL A 53 -5.21 -1.10 14.80
C VAL A 53 -4.49 0.00 14.01
N VAL A 54 -3.28 -0.31 13.54
CA VAL A 54 -2.43 0.64 12.81
C VAL A 54 -2.56 0.53 11.30
N SER A 55 -2.94 -0.64 10.78
CA SER A 55 -3.16 -0.89 9.37
C SER A 55 -3.92 -2.21 9.16
N GLN A 56 -4.07 -2.60 7.91
CA GLN A 56 -4.61 -3.91 7.49
C GLN A 56 -3.73 -4.54 6.41
N ALA A 57 -3.75 -5.88 6.34
CA ALA A 57 -3.22 -6.65 5.22
C ALA A 57 -4.35 -7.50 4.63
N ILE A 58 -4.55 -7.44 3.30
CA ILE A 58 -5.59 -8.19 2.63
C ILE A 58 -5.10 -9.57 2.19
N LEU A 59 -6.02 -10.48 1.87
CA LEU A 59 -5.72 -11.80 1.32
C LEU A 59 -4.64 -11.68 0.23
N SER A 60 -3.73 -12.63 0.20
CA SER A 60 -2.60 -12.69 -0.75
C SER A 60 -1.49 -11.65 -0.57
N THR A 61 -1.56 -10.79 0.44
CA THR A 61 -0.45 -9.90 0.75
C THR A 61 0.74 -10.74 1.24
N ASN A 62 1.82 -10.74 0.47
CA ASN A 62 3.10 -11.32 0.88
C ASN A 62 3.77 -10.41 1.91
N ILE A 63 4.31 -10.97 2.97
CA ILE A 63 4.90 -10.21 4.08
C ILE A 63 6.27 -10.75 4.47
N VAL A 64 7.01 -9.93 5.19
CA VAL A 64 8.27 -10.32 5.85
C VAL A 64 8.04 -10.36 7.35
N THR A 65 8.31 -11.51 7.96
CA THR A 65 8.27 -11.64 9.42
C THR A 65 9.49 -10.99 10.06
N LEU A 66 9.26 -10.14 11.06
CA LEU A 66 10.29 -9.45 11.83
C LEU A 66 10.54 -10.11 13.18
N GLU A 67 9.45 -10.52 13.88
CA GLU A 67 9.47 -11.04 15.25
C GLU A 67 8.27 -11.98 15.44
N ALA A 68 8.37 -12.93 16.40
CA ALA A 68 7.26 -13.78 16.81
C ALA A 68 7.10 -13.73 18.33
N GLN A 69 5.84 -13.64 18.81
CA GLN A 69 5.50 -13.62 20.23
C GLN A 69 4.19 -14.36 20.48
N GLY A 70 4.26 -15.60 20.98
CA GLY A 70 3.10 -16.46 21.17
C GLY A 70 2.34 -16.64 19.85
N ASP A 71 1.06 -16.31 19.84
CA ASP A 71 0.18 -16.41 18.67
C ASP A 71 0.24 -15.18 17.74
N TRP A 72 1.24 -14.31 17.91
CA TRP A 72 1.43 -13.09 17.19
C TRP A 72 2.72 -13.06 16.39
N MET A 73 2.67 -12.42 15.23
CA MET A 73 3.84 -12.15 14.39
C MET A 73 3.92 -10.66 14.09
N LYS A 74 5.06 -10.04 14.38
CA LYS A 74 5.37 -8.71 13.86
C LYS A 74 5.81 -8.87 12.44
N ILE A 75 5.12 -8.21 11.55
CA ILE A 75 5.34 -8.31 10.10
C ILE A 75 5.70 -6.95 9.51
N ARG A 76 6.14 -6.99 8.27
CA ARG A 76 6.30 -5.81 7.42
C ARG A 76 5.64 -6.09 6.08
N THR A 77 4.71 -5.23 5.68
CA THR A 77 4.00 -5.27 4.40
C THR A 77 4.89 -4.75 3.25
N PRO A 78 4.51 -4.97 1.97
CA PRO A 78 5.28 -4.49 0.81
C PRO A 78 5.53 -2.98 0.79
N ASP A 79 4.62 -2.18 1.34
CA ASP A 79 4.76 -0.73 1.54
C ASP A 79 5.64 -0.36 2.75
N GLN A 80 6.38 -1.34 3.30
CA GLN A 80 7.33 -1.23 4.40
C GLN A 80 6.69 -0.87 5.76
N TYR A 81 5.37 -0.97 5.89
CA TYR A 81 4.69 -0.67 7.14
C TYR A 81 4.76 -1.85 8.12
N PRO A 82 5.22 -1.64 9.37
CA PRO A 82 5.29 -2.71 10.37
C PRO A 82 4.00 -2.78 11.19
N GLY A 83 3.68 -3.97 11.72
CA GLY A 83 2.59 -4.17 12.67
C GLY A 83 2.51 -5.61 13.13
N TRP A 84 1.77 -5.87 14.20
CA TRP A 84 1.52 -7.20 14.73
C TRP A 84 0.25 -7.78 14.14
N ILE A 85 0.28 -9.05 13.75
CA ILE A 85 -0.84 -9.78 13.17
C ILE A 85 -0.97 -11.14 13.86
N ARG A 86 -2.15 -11.73 13.88
CA ARG A 86 -2.34 -13.10 14.36
C ARG A 86 -1.59 -14.08 13.46
N ALA A 87 -0.82 -14.98 14.06
CA ALA A 87 -0.11 -16.03 13.30
C ALA A 87 -1.08 -16.94 12.53
N ALA A 88 -2.30 -17.13 13.04
CA ALA A 88 -3.37 -17.91 12.39
C ALA A 88 -3.85 -17.30 11.06
N ASP A 89 -3.64 -15.99 10.84
CA ASP A 89 -4.02 -15.30 9.60
C ASP A 89 -2.94 -15.40 8.52
N LEU A 90 -1.85 -16.12 8.81
CA LEU A 90 -0.69 -16.26 7.94
C LEU A 90 -0.42 -17.71 7.56
N GLN A 91 0.09 -17.89 6.35
CA GLN A 91 0.64 -19.15 5.86
C GLN A 91 2.08 -18.92 5.40
N THR A 92 2.98 -19.85 5.73
CA THR A 92 4.34 -19.84 5.19
C THR A 92 4.31 -19.94 3.67
N THR A 93 5.06 -19.09 3.00
CA THR A 93 5.19 -19.14 1.54
C THR A 93 6.56 -19.71 1.16
N THR A 94 6.59 -20.51 0.09
CA THR A 94 7.81 -21.11 -0.46
C THR A 94 8.07 -20.52 -1.83
N GLY A 95 9.30 -20.06 -2.05
CA GLY A 95 9.73 -19.51 -3.34
C GLY A 95 10.07 -18.02 -3.28
N PRO A 96 10.93 -17.57 -4.18
CA PRO A 96 11.55 -16.23 -4.12
C PRO A 96 10.57 -15.08 -4.32
N GLY A 97 9.40 -15.31 -4.91
CA GLY A 97 8.37 -14.28 -5.18
C GLY A 97 7.16 -14.31 -4.24
N GLY A 98 7.09 -15.29 -3.32
CA GLY A 98 5.90 -15.52 -2.50
C GLY A 98 4.70 -16.01 -3.30
N TYR A 99 3.49 -15.90 -2.73
CA TYR A 99 2.23 -16.23 -3.40
C TYR A 99 1.97 -15.24 -4.55
N ALA A 100 1.44 -15.73 -5.67
CA ALA A 100 1.19 -14.94 -6.89
C ALA A 100 2.43 -14.18 -7.41
N GLY A 101 3.61 -14.72 -7.12
CA GLY A 101 4.90 -14.18 -7.60
C GLY A 101 5.26 -14.63 -9.01
N SER A 102 4.59 -15.66 -9.55
CA SER A 102 4.79 -16.20 -10.89
C SER A 102 3.50 -16.81 -11.41
N GLY A 103 3.47 -17.12 -12.73
CA GLY A 103 2.28 -17.69 -13.37
C GLY A 103 1.25 -16.63 -13.76
N ILE A 104 0.03 -17.07 -14.05
CA ILE A 104 -1.08 -16.20 -14.42
C ILE A 104 -1.73 -15.70 -13.14
N VAL A 105 -1.80 -14.39 -13.00
CA VAL A 105 -2.37 -13.72 -11.82
C VAL A 105 -3.46 -12.76 -12.26
N VAL A 106 -4.58 -12.77 -11.55
CA VAL A 106 -5.62 -11.75 -11.67
C VAL A 106 -5.69 -10.91 -10.41
N GLN A 107 -6.17 -9.69 -10.55
CA GLN A 107 -6.43 -8.78 -9.44
C GLN A 107 -7.92 -8.44 -9.38
N VAL A 108 -8.49 -8.44 -8.19
CA VAL A 108 -9.88 -8.00 -7.98
C VAL A 108 -9.99 -6.52 -8.31
N GLU A 109 -10.86 -6.22 -9.27
CA GLU A 109 -11.16 -4.86 -9.76
C GLU A 109 -12.53 -4.37 -9.26
N SER A 110 -13.47 -5.28 -8.98
CA SER A 110 -14.71 -4.97 -8.27
C SER A 110 -14.42 -4.54 -6.83
N MET A 111 -15.33 -3.83 -6.17
CA MET A 111 -15.17 -3.49 -4.75
C MET A 111 -14.99 -4.74 -3.89
N PHE A 112 -15.70 -5.81 -4.26
CA PHE A 112 -15.59 -7.13 -3.67
C PHE A 112 -15.71 -8.19 -4.75
N ALA A 113 -15.03 -9.33 -4.57
CA ALA A 113 -15.23 -10.54 -5.34
C ALA A 113 -15.58 -11.70 -4.43
N ASN A 114 -16.57 -12.50 -4.83
CA ASN A 114 -16.93 -13.71 -4.14
C ASN A 114 -16.15 -14.90 -4.71
N LEU A 115 -15.57 -15.70 -3.83
CA LEU A 115 -14.88 -16.94 -4.17
C LEU A 115 -15.78 -18.13 -3.86
N TYR A 116 -16.06 -18.98 -4.86
CA TYR A 116 -17.03 -20.06 -4.79
C TYR A 116 -16.35 -21.44 -4.82
N ARG A 117 -17.03 -22.46 -4.36
CA ARG A 117 -16.59 -23.87 -4.41
C ARG A 117 -16.71 -24.45 -5.81
N GLU A 118 -17.69 -23.97 -6.55
CA GLU A 118 -18.11 -24.43 -7.88
C GLU A 118 -18.51 -23.26 -8.78
N THR A 119 -18.74 -23.51 -10.04
CA THR A 119 -19.17 -22.53 -11.05
C THR A 119 -20.67 -22.22 -10.99
N ASP A 120 -21.24 -22.15 -9.79
CA ASP A 120 -22.63 -21.84 -9.54
C ASP A 120 -22.77 -20.95 -8.30
N VAL A 121 -23.46 -19.83 -8.44
CA VAL A 121 -23.68 -18.84 -7.36
C VAL A 121 -24.87 -19.21 -6.47
N THR A 122 -25.69 -20.20 -6.84
CA THR A 122 -26.97 -20.52 -6.20
C THR A 122 -26.89 -21.74 -5.28
N VAL A 123 -25.93 -22.64 -5.49
CA VAL A 123 -25.84 -23.92 -4.77
C VAL A 123 -25.29 -23.77 -3.36
N HIS A 124 -24.19 -23.03 -3.22
CA HIS A 124 -23.56 -22.79 -1.93
C HIS A 124 -23.22 -21.31 -1.73
N ARG A 125 -23.17 -20.90 -0.46
CA ARG A 125 -22.59 -19.59 -0.14
C ARG A 125 -21.13 -19.53 -0.59
N PRO A 126 -20.58 -18.32 -0.89
CA PRO A 126 -19.16 -18.16 -1.14
C PRO A 126 -18.30 -18.73 -0.01
N LEU A 127 -17.14 -19.25 -0.34
CA LEU A 127 -16.10 -19.63 0.62
C LEU A 127 -15.63 -18.42 1.41
N MET A 128 -15.43 -17.31 0.71
CA MET A 128 -15.09 -16.01 1.25
C MET A 128 -15.42 -14.90 0.25
N THR A 129 -15.54 -13.68 0.74
CA THR A 129 -15.62 -12.46 -0.05
C THR A 129 -14.30 -11.71 0.16
N VAL A 130 -13.64 -11.32 -0.92
CA VAL A 130 -12.34 -10.66 -0.88
C VAL A 130 -12.42 -9.23 -1.40
N PRO A 131 -11.62 -8.28 -0.87
CA PRO A 131 -11.69 -6.89 -1.24
C PRO A 131 -11.00 -6.58 -2.57
N PHE A 132 -11.23 -5.38 -3.08
CA PHE A 132 -10.46 -4.73 -4.15
C PHE A 132 -8.94 -4.89 -3.94
N GLU A 133 -8.19 -5.01 -5.03
CA GLU A 133 -6.73 -5.25 -5.06
C GLU A 133 -6.27 -6.65 -4.61
N THR A 134 -7.17 -7.56 -4.16
CA THR A 134 -6.76 -8.95 -3.89
C THR A 134 -6.22 -9.61 -5.14
N ARG A 135 -5.03 -10.22 -5.05
CA ARG A 135 -4.38 -10.93 -6.17
C ARG A 135 -4.60 -12.43 -6.02
N LEU A 136 -4.91 -13.11 -7.12
CA LEU A 136 -5.24 -14.54 -7.13
C LEU A 136 -4.49 -15.25 -8.26
N GLU A 137 -3.88 -16.41 -7.96
CA GLU A 137 -3.25 -17.26 -8.98
C GLU A 137 -4.32 -18.02 -9.77
N VAL A 138 -4.36 -17.84 -11.08
CA VAL A 138 -5.25 -18.59 -11.97
C VAL A 138 -4.61 -19.93 -12.28
N ILE A 139 -5.33 -21.02 -12.04
CA ILE A 139 -4.89 -22.39 -12.33
C ILE A 139 -5.70 -23.07 -13.43
N GLU A 140 -6.91 -22.56 -13.72
CA GLU A 140 -7.76 -23.08 -14.78
C GLU A 140 -8.77 -22.02 -15.21
N GLU A 141 -9.09 -21.96 -16.49
CA GLU A 141 -10.25 -21.25 -17.01
C GLU A 141 -11.37 -22.25 -17.28
N ALA A 142 -12.58 -21.99 -16.79
CA ALA A 142 -13.71 -22.86 -17.07
C ALA A 142 -13.97 -22.90 -18.59
N LYS A 143 -14.32 -24.08 -19.07
CA LYS A 143 -14.70 -24.33 -20.48
C LYS A 143 -16.22 -24.12 -20.67
N ASP A 144 -16.79 -23.18 -19.92
CA ASP A 144 -18.17 -22.74 -20.13
C ASP A 144 -18.26 -21.87 -21.39
N GLU A 145 -19.41 -21.90 -22.05
CA GLU A 145 -19.63 -21.18 -23.31
C GLU A 145 -19.38 -19.67 -23.18
N ASP A 146 -19.60 -19.10 -21.98
CA ASP A 146 -19.47 -17.69 -21.68
C ASP A 146 -18.08 -17.29 -21.13
N GLY A 147 -17.19 -18.27 -20.82
CA GLY A 147 -15.89 -18.00 -20.19
C GLY A 147 -15.99 -17.23 -18.87
N ARG A 148 -17.09 -17.43 -18.15
CA ARG A 148 -17.49 -16.65 -16.97
C ARG A 148 -16.59 -16.87 -15.76
N TRP A 149 -15.99 -18.06 -15.65
CA TRP A 149 -15.35 -18.51 -14.42
C TRP A 149 -13.83 -18.72 -14.60
N LEU A 150 -13.10 -18.33 -13.57
CA LEU A 150 -11.68 -18.63 -13.40
C LEU A 150 -11.49 -19.43 -12.13
N LYS A 151 -10.79 -20.56 -12.23
CA LYS A 151 -10.36 -21.30 -11.04
C LYS A 151 -9.04 -20.72 -10.53
N VAL A 152 -9.02 -20.38 -9.27
CA VAL A 152 -7.87 -19.77 -8.61
C VAL A 152 -7.38 -20.67 -7.48
N ARG A 153 -6.07 -20.62 -7.23
CA ARG A 153 -5.44 -21.20 -6.04
C ARG A 153 -5.42 -20.13 -4.96
N LEU A 154 -5.83 -20.47 -3.77
CA LEU A 154 -5.74 -19.60 -2.60
C LEU A 154 -4.37 -19.76 -1.92
N PRO A 155 -3.92 -18.76 -1.13
CA PRO A 155 -2.62 -18.85 -0.44
C PRO A 155 -2.49 -20.04 0.50
N ASP A 156 -3.60 -20.55 1.05
CA ASP A 156 -3.66 -21.74 1.92
C ASP A 156 -3.70 -23.08 1.15
N GLY A 157 -3.53 -23.05 -0.17
CA GLY A 157 -3.50 -24.21 -1.05
C GLY A 157 -4.87 -24.70 -1.53
N ARG A 158 -5.98 -24.21 -0.97
CA ARG A 158 -7.32 -24.52 -1.48
C ARG A 158 -7.52 -23.91 -2.87
N SER A 159 -8.45 -24.43 -3.63
CA SER A 159 -8.92 -23.81 -4.86
C SER A 159 -10.32 -23.24 -4.71
N ALA A 160 -10.61 -22.21 -5.48
CA ALA A 160 -11.91 -21.57 -5.55
C ALA A 160 -12.19 -21.10 -6.97
N TRP A 161 -13.43 -20.74 -7.24
CA TRP A 161 -13.86 -20.12 -8.49
C TRP A 161 -14.21 -18.67 -8.26
N VAL A 162 -13.72 -17.78 -9.13
CA VAL A 162 -14.06 -16.36 -9.16
C VAL A 162 -14.70 -16.02 -10.50
N GLN A 163 -15.67 -15.10 -10.49
CA GLN A 163 -16.24 -14.60 -11.74
C GLN A 163 -15.25 -13.71 -12.47
N ARG A 164 -15.05 -13.93 -13.77
CA ARG A 164 -14.14 -13.14 -14.61
C ARG A 164 -14.46 -11.65 -14.61
N GLY A 165 -15.75 -11.29 -14.48
CA GLY A 165 -16.19 -9.90 -14.42
C GLY A 165 -15.78 -9.14 -13.14
N ASP A 166 -15.31 -9.84 -12.10
CA ASP A 166 -14.84 -9.23 -10.86
C ASP A 166 -13.33 -8.95 -10.83
N VAL A 167 -12.59 -9.44 -11.83
CA VAL A 167 -11.12 -9.41 -11.84
C VAL A 167 -10.54 -8.92 -13.15
N THR A 168 -9.30 -8.46 -13.11
CA THR A 168 -8.52 -8.09 -14.30
C THR A 168 -7.20 -8.85 -14.33
N PHE A 169 -6.75 -9.25 -15.54
CA PHE A 169 -5.42 -9.84 -15.78
C PHE A 169 -4.32 -8.78 -15.90
N ASP A 170 -4.70 -7.54 -16.21
CA ASP A 170 -3.78 -6.44 -16.49
C ASP A 170 -4.22 -5.21 -15.68
N PRO A 171 -3.90 -5.15 -14.37
CA PRO A 171 -4.20 -3.98 -13.56
C PRO A 171 -3.39 -2.78 -14.07
N LYS A 172 -4.09 -1.80 -14.61
CA LYS A 172 -3.49 -0.60 -15.21
C LYS A 172 -3.01 0.38 -14.14
N THR A 173 -1.89 1.02 -14.43
CA THR A 173 -1.48 2.23 -13.73
C THR A 173 -2.38 3.39 -14.19
N LEU A 174 -3.10 3.99 -13.24
CA LEU A 174 -4.08 5.02 -13.54
C LEU A 174 -3.44 6.40 -13.64
N THR A 175 -4.03 7.25 -14.47
CA THR A 175 -3.80 8.70 -14.45
C THR A 175 -4.46 9.33 -13.20
N ILE A 176 -4.16 10.60 -12.91
CA ILE A 176 -4.83 11.35 -11.84
C ILE A 176 -6.34 11.37 -12.04
N ALA A 177 -6.82 11.64 -13.25
CA ALA A 177 -8.25 11.68 -13.54
C ALA A 177 -8.92 10.32 -13.32
N GLU A 178 -8.30 9.24 -13.76
CA GLU A 178 -8.80 7.87 -13.55
C GLU A 178 -8.77 7.46 -12.08
N SER A 179 -7.75 7.87 -11.30
CA SER A 179 -7.70 7.61 -9.86
C SER A 179 -8.81 8.34 -9.09
N ILE A 180 -9.19 9.54 -9.53
CA ILE A 180 -10.35 10.26 -9.00
C ILE A 180 -11.66 9.54 -9.35
N VAL A 181 -11.80 9.06 -10.58
CA VAL A 181 -12.96 8.23 -10.99
C VAL A 181 -13.02 6.97 -10.15
N LEU A 182 -11.88 6.29 -9.93
CA LEU A 182 -11.79 5.16 -9.01
C LEU A 182 -12.26 5.56 -7.62
N GLY A 183 -11.74 6.66 -7.04
CA GLY A 183 -12.14 7.15 -5.72
C GLY A 183 -13.65 7.37 -5.57
N ARG A 184 -14.31 7.87 -6.61
CA ARG A 184 -15.77 8.07 -6.62
C ARG A 184 -16.57 6.77 -6.57
N ARG A 185 -16.00 5.64 -7.01
CA ARG A 185 -16.64 4.31 -6.86
C ARG A 185 -16.72 3.87 -5.39
N PHE A 186 -15.88 4.42 -4.52
CA PHE A 186 -15.80 4.09 -3.09
C PHE A 186 -16.65 5.01 -2.20
N LEU A 187 -17.39 5.97 -2.77
CA LEU A 187 -18.31 6.81 -1.99
C LEU A 187 -19.30 5.94 -1.20
N GLY A 188 -19.42 6.21 0.10
CA GLY A 188 -20.25 5.45 1.02
C GLY A 188 -19.56 4.25 1.69
N VAL A 189 -18.33 3.89 1.31
CA VAL A 189 -17.55 2.88 2.06
C VAL A 189 -17.33 3.38 3.48
N PRO A 190 -17.55 2.54 4.52
CA PRO A 190 -17.42 2.95 5.91
C PRO A 190 -16.02 3.48 6.25
N TYR A 191 -15.97 4.48 7.13
CA TYR A 191 -14.74 4.84 7.81
C TYR A 191 -14.39 3.75 8.83
N LEU A 192 -13.16 3.28 8.79
CA LEU A 192 -12.62 2.33 9.75
C LEU A 192 -11.21 2.76 10.15
N TRP A 193 -10.97 2.99 11.43
CA TRP A 193 -9.63 3.31 11.92
C TRP A 193 -8.62 2.20 11.59
N GLY A 194 -7.47 2.55 11.02
CA GLY A 194 -6.49 1.60 10.51
C GLY A 194 -6.89 0.92 9.19
N GLY A 195 -8.07 1.21 8.66
CA GLY A 195 -8.62 0.58 7.46
C GLY A 195 -7.85 0.94 6.18
N ARG A 196 -7.65 -0.08 5.31
CA ARG A 196 -7.06 0.10 3.98
C ARG A 196 -7.69 -0.79 2.91
N SER A 197 -8.92 -1.22 3.11
CA SER A 197 -9.65 -2.10 2.20
C SER A 197 -11.09 -1.64 2.00
N THR A 198 -11.80 -2.24 1.06
CA THR A 198 -13.22 -1.96 0.82
C THR A 198 -14.15 -2.35 1.98
N TYR A 199 -13.65 -3.05 2.98
CA TYR A 199 -14.39 -3.25 4.24
C TYR A 199 -14.42 -1.99 5.11
N GLY A 200 -13.53 -1.04 4.86
CA GLY A 200 -13.45 0.26 5.49
C GLY A 200 -12.07 0.89 5.26
N TYR A 201 -12.05 2.19 5.11
CA TYR A 201 -10.84 2.99 4.99
C TYR A 201 -10.76 4.02 6.10
N ASP A 202 -9.56 4.29 6.60
CA ASP A 202 -9.27 5.58 7.24
C ASP A 202 -8.80 6.60 6.19
N CYS A 203 -8.56 7.83 6.63
CA CYS A 203 -8.20 8.93 5.72
C CYS A 203 -6.92 8.66 4.92
N SER A 204 -5.87 8.21 5.59
CA SER A 204 -4.56 7.98 4.97
C SER A 204 -4.52 6.67 4.18
N GLY A 205 -5.22 5.63 4.60
CA GLY A 205 -5.37 4.37 3.85
C GLY A 205 -6.12 4.57 2.54
N PHE A 206 -7.18 5.40 2.53
CA PHE A 206 -7.91 5.77 1.33
C PHE A 206 -7.05 6.59 0.37
N THR A 207 -6.40 7.64 0.89
CA THR A 207 -5.50 8.50 0.09
C THR A 207 -4.33 7.70 -0.47
N GLN A 208 -3.74 6.78 0.34
CA GLN A 208 -2.69 5.87 -0.10
C GLN A 208 -3.16 4.97 -1.25
N MET A 209 -4.38 4.42 -1.18
CA MET A 209 -4.96 3.58 -2.24
C MET A 209 -5.08 4.35 -3.56
N LEU A 210 -5.55 5.60 -3.53
CA LEU A 210 -5.65 6.44 -4.73
C LEU A 210 -4.28 6.73 -5.35
N VAL A 211 -3.26 7.00 -4.54
CA VAL A 211 -1.89 7.23 -5.02
C VAL A 211 -1.26 5.94 -5.52
N ARG A 212 -1.49 4.81 -4.83
CA ARG A 212 -1.01 3.48 -5.23
C ARG A 212 -1.60 3.03 -6.57
N SER A 213 -2.87 3.33 -6.86
CA SER A 213 -3.49 3.04 -8.16
C SER A 213 -2.76 3.71 -9.33
N ARG A 214 -1.97 4.75 -9.05
CA ARG A 214 -1.09 5.45 -10.00
C ARG A 214 0.32 4.85 -10.06
N GLY A 215 0.55 3.68 -9.47
CA GLY A 215 1.86 3.01 -9.43
C GLY A 215 2.85 3.62 -8.43
N ILE A 216 2.40 4.44 -7.49
CA ILE A 216 3.25 5.20 -6.57
C ILE A 216 3.08 4.66 -5.14
N ASN A 217 4.18 4.24 -4.51
CA ASN A 217 4.20 3.77 -3.13
C ASN A 217 4.41 4.97 -2.18
N MET A 218 3.35 5.38 -1.53
CA MET A 218 3.33 6.46 -0.55
C MET A 218 3.27 5.88 0.87
N PRO A 219 3.84 6.52 1.90
CA PRO A 219 3.71 6.10 3.30
C PRO A 219 2.25 5.92 3.74
N ARG A 220 2.06 5.08 4.78
CA ARG A 220 0.73 4.74 5.28
C ARG A 220 0.07 5.87 6.08
N ASP A 221 0.82 6.54 6.96
CA ASP A 221 0.29 7.51 7.92
C ASP A 221 0.26 8.93 7.35
N ALA A 222 -0.73 9.72 7.73
CA ALA A 222 -0.99 11.04 7.14
C ALA A 222 0.16 12.04 7.36
N ASP A 223 0.80 12.03 8.52
CA ASP A 223 1.96 12.86 8.83
C ASP A 223 3.19 12.45 8.01
N LEU A 224 3.42 11.14 7.84
CA LEU A 224 4.47 10.60 7.00
C LEU A 224 4.20 10.90 5.51
N GLN A 225 2.95 10.89 5.06
CA GLN A 225 2.57 11.30 3.71
C GLN A 225 2.91 12.77 3.45
N ALA A 226 2.62 13.65 4.41
CA ALA A 226 2.91 15.09 4.31
C ALA A 226 4.41 15.41 4.30
N ALA A 227 5.21 14.59 4.99
CA ALA A 227 6.66 14.73 5.12
C ALA A 227 7.46 13.91 4.08
N TRP A 228 6.77 13.12 3.25
CA TRP A 228 7.42 12.20 2.32
C TRP A 228 8.25 12.94 1.25
N GLU A 229 9.42 12.41 0.94
CA GLU A 229 10.31 12.97 -0.11
C GLU A 229 9.70 12.94 -1.53
N GLY A 230 8.70 12.07 -1.77
CA GLY A 230 7.96 11.95 -3.03
C GLY A 230 6.95 13.06 -3.29
N VAL A 231 6.82 14.06 -2.39
CA VAL A 231 5.91 15.19 -2.57
C VAL A 231 6.65 16.53 -2.56
N VAL A 232 6.01 17.56 -3.12
CA VAL A 232 6.46 18.96 -3.05
C VAL A 232 5.36 19.85 -2.45
N PRO A 233 5.71 20.91 -1.71
CA PRO A 233 4.73 21.89 -1.22
C PRO A 233 3.99 22.57 -2.36
N VAL A 234 2.71 22.86 -2.15
CA VAL A 234 1.85 23.61 -3.07
C VAL A 234 1.08 24.68 -2.30
N GLU A 235 0.99 25.87 -2.85
CA GLU A 235 0.15 26.92 -2.28
C GLU A 235 -1.34 26.60 -2.53
N ARG A 236 -2.23 26.96 -1.58
CA ARG A 236 -3.67 26.71 -1.71
C ARG A 236 -4.27 27.23 -3.03
N LYS A 237 -3.80 28.38 -3.50
CA LYS A 237 -4.25 29.01 -4.76
C LYS A 237 -3.79 28.26 -6.03
N GLU A 238 -2.80 27.37 -5.89
CA GLU A 238 -2.20 26.60 -7.00
C GLU A 238 -2.63 25.14 -7.01
N LEU A 239 -3.63 24.78 -6.19
CA LEU A 239 -4.17 23.44 -6.10
C LEU A 239 -4.68 22.93 -7.44
N GLN A 240 -4.29 21.71 -7.78
CA GLN A 240 -4.73 20.97 -8.95
C GLN A 240 -5.30 19.61 -8.53
N ALA A 241 -6.19 19.06 -9.33
CA ALA A 241 -6.73 17.72 -9.09
C ALA A 241 -5.58 16.70 -8.92
N GLY A 242 -5.66 15.86 -7.89
CA GLY A 242 -4.61 14.90 -7.48
C GLY A 242 -3.65 15.42 -6.41
N ASP A 243 -3.70 16.71 -6.04
CA ASP A 243 -2.94 17.23 -4.90
C ASP A 243 -3.48 16.68 -3.59
N LEU A 244 -2.60 16.50 -2.62
CA LEU A 244 -2.92 15.99 -1.30
C LEU A 244 -3.13 17.15 -0.33
N LEU A 245 -4.17 17.06 0.45
CA LEU A 245 -4.54 18.02 1.48
C LEU A 245 -4.31 17.41 2.85
N PHE A 246 -3.70 18.18 3.75
CA PHE A 246 -3.40 17.75 5.11
C PHE A 246 -4.01 18.71 6.11
N PHE A 247 -4.73 18.15 7.06
CA PHE A 247 -5.50 18.87 8.04
C PHE A 247 -5.05 18.50 9.45
N GLY A 248 -5.13 19.45 10.37
CA GLY A 248 -4.73 19.24 11.76
C GLY A 248 -4.58 20.54 12.53
N GLY A 249 -3.91 20.46 13.67
CA GLY A 249 -3.65 21.63 14.52
C GLY A 249 -2.48 22.49 14.03
N SER A 250 -1.53 21.89 13.31
CA SER A 250 -0.36 22.56 12.72
C SER A 250 0.27 21.66 11.65
N PRO A 251 1.23 22.17 10.83
CA PRO A 251 1.97 21.35 9.88
C PRO A 251 2.77 20.20 10.49
N THR A 252 3.02 20.23 11.80
CA THR A 252 3.69 19.17 12.57
C THR A 252 2.72 18.33 13.42
N ASN A 253 1.42 18.64 13.38
CA ASN A 253 0.37 17.89 14.06
C ASN A 253 -0.77 17.64 13.07
N ILE A 254 -0.52 16.76 12.11
CA ILE A 254 -1.46 16.36 11.06
C ILE A 254 -2.27 15.17 11.58
N THR A 255 -3.59 15.26 11.46
CA THR A 255 -4.53 14.24 11.94
C THR A 255 -5.44 13.71 10.83
N HIS A 256 -5.41 14.33 9.64
CA HIS A 256 -6.28 13.94 8.54
C HIS A 256 -5.66 14.30 7.19
N THR A 257 -6.01 13.51 6.16
CA THR A 257 -5.57 13.72 4.78
C THR A 257 -6.69 13.45 3.78
N ALA A 258 -6.59 14.06 2.60
CA ALA A 258 -7.54 13.93 1.51
C ALA A 258 -6.86 14.15 0.16
N MET A 259 -7.54 13.79 -0.94
CA MET A 259 -7.13 14.13 -2.30
C MET A 259 -8.03 15.24 -2.86
N TYR A 260 -7.44 16.34 -3.30
CA TYR A 260 -8.14 17.41 -4.01
C TYR A 260 -8.60 16.93 -5.38
N ILE A 261 -9.86 17.17 -5.74
CA ILE A 261 -10.46 16.69 -7.00
C ILE A 261 -10.86 17.81 -7.97
N GLY A 262 -10.48 19.06 -7.63
CA GLY A 262 -10.81 20.26 -8.42
C GLY A 262 -12.03 21.01 -7.89
N ASN A 263 -12.23 22.23 -8.36
CA ASN A 263 -13.40 23.08 -8.09
C ASN A 263 -13.68 23.34 -6.58
N GLY A 264 -12.64 23.34 -5.75
CA GLY A 264 -12.78 23.50 -4.30
C GLY A 264 -13.23 22.23 -3.57
N GLU A 265 -13.33 21.10 -4.25
CA GLU A 265 -13.77 19.82 -3.70
C GLU A 265 -12.59 18.88 -3.45
N PHE A 266 -12.75 18.00 -2.46
CA PHE A 266 -11.80 16.93 -2.15
C PHE A 266 -12.53 15.67 -1.71
N ILE A 267 -11.92 14.51 -1.97
CA ILE A 267 -12.44 13.19 -1.59
C ILE A 267 -11.60 12.61 -0.45
N HIS A 268 -12.25 12.03 0.55
CA HIS A 268 -11.62 11.48 1.73
C HIS A 268 -12.49 10.45 2.45
N ALA A 269 -11.89 9.60 3.27
CA ALA A 269 -12.59 8.84 4.31
C ALA A 269 -12.54 9.63 5.61
N THR A 270 -13.67 9.89 6.25
CA THR A 270 -13.77 10.75 7.44
C THR A 270 -14.92 10.32 8.34
N VAL A 271 -14.85 10.73 9.62
CA VAL A 271 -15.96 10.59 10.57
C VAL A 271 -16.81 11.86 10.65
N HIS A 272 -16.39 12.94 9.96
CA HIS A 272 -17.13 14.20 9.95
C HIS A 272 -18.37 14.07 9.07
N ASP A 273 -19.50 14.57 9.54
CA ASP A 273 -20.85 14.43 9.01
C ASP A 273 -21.33 12.97 8.97
N HIS A 274 -20.69 12.13 8.17
CA HIS A 274 -20.94 10.70 8.09
C HIS A 274 -19.63 9.92 8.13
N PRO A 275 -19.58 8.77 8.84
CA PRO A 275 -18.36 7.96 8.96
C PRO A 275 -18.15 7.10 7.69
N ILE A 276 -17.88 7.74 6.56
CA ILE A 276 -17.74 7.12 5.24
C ILE A 276 -16.69 7.82 4.37
N VAL A 277 -16.38 7.22 3.22
CA VAL A 277 -15.75 7.91 2.10
C VAL A 277 -16.76 8.89 1.50
N GLN A 278 -16.41 10.17 1.45
CA GLN A 278 -17.29 11.24 0.95
C GLN A 278 -16.51 12.36 0.24
N ILE A 279 -17.23 13.29 -0.36
CA ILE A 279 -16.70 14.51 -0.94
C ILE A 279 -17.10 15.69 -0.05
N SER A 280 -16.13 16.55 0.25
CA SER A 280 -16.32 17.79 1.01
C SER A 280 -15.75 18.99 0.25
N ARG A 281 -16.06 20.20 0.69
CA ARG A 281 -15.57 21.44 0.10
C ARG A 281 -14.55 22.12 1.02
N LEU A 282 -13.49 22.65 0.40
CA LEU A 282 -12.41 23.34 1.13
C LEU A 282 -12.88 24.66 1.80
N ASP A 283 -13.96 25.26 1.30
CA ASP A 283 -14.50 26.50 1.83
C ASP A 283 -15.47 26.27 3.00
N ASP A 284 -15.87 25.03 3.26
CA ASP A 284 -16.75 24.69 4.37
C ASP A 284 -15.96 24.50 5.68
N GLN A 285 -16.65 24.74 6.80
CA GLN A 285 -16.10 24.42 8.13
C GLN A 285 -16.26 22.91 8.41
N PRO A 286 -15.30 22.29 9.11
CA PRO A 286 -14.10 22.90 9.72
C PRO A 286 -12.90 23.00 8.77
N TRP A 287 -12.99 22.53 7.54
CA TRP A 287 -11.88 22.27 6.60
C TRP A 287 -11.06 23.53 6.30
N THR A 288 -11.72 24.67 6.08
CA THR A 288 -11.03 25.95 5.87
C THR A 288 -10.07 26.30 7.00
N ARG A 289 -10.47 26.04 8.25
CA ARG A 289 -9.71 26.42 9.45
C ARG A 289 -8.55 25.50 9.75
N ILE A 290 -8.71 24.19 9.47
CA ILE A 290 -7.76 23.16 9.88
C ILE A 290 -6.86 22.68 8.75
N LEU A 291 -6.97 23.21 7.54
CA LEU A 291 -6.02 22.95 6.44
C LEU A 291 -4.66 23.53 6.78
N VAL A 292 -3.65 22.69 6.96
CA VAL A 292 -2.30 23.08 7.40
C VAL A 292 -1.22 22.89 6.35
N ALA A 293 -1.46 22.03 5.36
CA ALA A 293 -0.50 21.82 4.28
C ALA A 293 -1.18 21.27 3.02
N CYS A 294 -0.62 21.62 1.86
CA CYS A 294 -0.96 20.99 0.58
C CYS A 294 0.33 20.45 -0.05
N ARG A 295 0.23 19.29 -0.72
CA ARG A 295 1.36 18.62 -1.37
C ARG A 295 0.97 18.10 -2.73
N ARG A 296 1.92 18.15 -3.68
CA ARG A 296 1.81 17.49 -4.99
C ARG A 296 2.74 16.31 -5.03
N VAL A 297 2.24 15.15 -5.44
CA VAL A 297 3.05 13.97 -5.72
C VAL A 297 3.89 14.24 -6.99
N LYS A 298 5.21 13.96 -6.91
CA LYS A 298 6.17 14.17 -8.01
C LYS A 298 5.89 13.27 -9.21
#